data_35815c25330fdd1f2a29c38e3acdc3ea
#
_entry.id   35815c25330fdd1f2a29c38e3acdc3ea
#
_cell.length_a   1.000
_cell.length_b   1.000
_cell.length_c   1.000
_cell.angle_alpha   90.00
_cell.angle_beta   90.00
_cell.angle_gamma   90.00
#
_symmetry.space_group_name_H-M   'P 1'
#
loop_
_entity.id
_entity.type
_entity.pdbx_description
1 polymer ?
#
loop_
_entity_poly.entity_id
_entity_poly.type
_entity_poly.pdbx_seq_one_letter_code
_entity_poly.pdbx_strand_id
1 'polypeptide(L)'
;TVLLTDGEATQVDAYSDNTYEDIISLDEDGSQKTSGEEKAEIGEAVLASTQAGGESILAAAKLNREQVRAKSREELLEVMNSASVEQEQKNSAASAVEKMAEIAEREAAAELLLEAKGYEGCVVSIADEKADVVINASSLDDASRAQIEDIVKRKTGISGENIVIIPSEQAAN
;
A
#
# COMPACT_ATOMS: atom_id res chain seq x y z
N THR A 1 -58.43 16.89 32.44
CA THR A 1 -58.15 16.44 33.80
C THR A 1 -56.74 15.82 33.82
N VAL A 2 -55.73 16.59 34.31
CA VAL A 2 -54.77 16.24 35.36
C VAL A 2 -53.76 15.16 34.99
N LEU A 3 -52.49 15.24 35.17
CA LEU A 3 -51.51 15.97 36.01
C LEU A 3 -50.11 15.79 35.49
N LEU A 4 -49.29 16.79 35.71
CA LEU A 4 -47.84 16.82 35.82
C LEU A 4 -47.24 15.77 36.76
N THR A 5 -46.02 15.30 36.46
CA THR A 5 -44.88 15.17 37.38
C THR A 5 -43.64 15.03 36.49
N ASP A 6 -42.77 15.96 36.48
CA ASP A 6 -41.58 16.19 37.31
C ASP A 6 -40.54 15.06 37.22
N GLY A 7 -39.36 15.43 36.73
CA GLY A 7 -38.08 15.18 37.37
C GLY A 7 -37.26 14.09 36.74
N GLU A 8 -36.24 14.39 36.06
CA GLU A 8 -34.87 14.23 36.59
C GLU A 8 -33.84 14.41 35.48
N ALA A 9 -33.14 15.51 35.56
CA ALA A 9 -31.93 15.73 34.81
C ALA A 9 -30.82 14.82 35.36
N THR A 10 -30.39 13.86 34.62
CA THR A 10 -29.11 13.20 34.91
C THR A 10 -28.01 13.91 34.14
N GLN A 11 -27.21 14.60 34.89
CA GLN A 11 -25.89 15.13 34.54
C GLN A 11 -25.03 13.98 33.99
N VAL A 12 -24.61 14.13 32.76
CA VAL A 12 -23.48 13.29 32.24
C VAL A 12 -22.21 14.10 32.47
N ASP A 13 -21.41 13.63 33.39
CA ASP A 13 -20.10 14.16 33.69
C ASP A 13 -19.22 14.20 32.45
N ALA A 14 -18.66 15.38 32.22
CA ALA A 14 -17.60 15.62 31.27
C ALA A 14 -16.36 14.80 31.65
N TYR A 15 -16.05 13.76 30.86
CA TYR A 15 -14.74 13.17 30.88
C TYR A 15 -13.76 14.12 30.19
N SER A 16 -13.00 14.83 31.00
CA SER A 16 -11.83 15.58 30.60
C SER A 16 -10.74 14.57 30.19
N ASP A 17 -10.51 14.49 28.93
CA ASP A 17 -9.40 13.78 28.33
C ASP A 17 -8.11 14.57 28.55
N ASN A 18 -7.17 13.99 29.25
CA ASN A 18 -5.84 14.54 29.45
C ASN A 18 -4.81 13.42 29.51
N THR A 19 -4.56 12.79 28.35
CA THR A 19 -3.55 11.72 28.25
C THR A 19 -2.64 11.82 27.03
N TYR A 20 -2.32 13.05 26.56
CA TYR A 20 -1.34 13.22 25.47
C TYR A 20 -0.07 14.00 25.86
N GLU A 21 0.18 14.26 27.15
CA GLU A 21 1.34 15.06 27.56
C GLU A 21 2.49 14.28 28.22
N ASP A 22 2.54 12.95 28.13
CA ASP A 22 3.58 12.19 28.85
C ASP A 22 4.53 11.36 27.96
N ILE A 23 4.76 11.75 26.70
CA ILE A 23 5.74 11.08 25.83
C ILE A 23 6.84 12.04 25.31
N ILE A 24 7.02 13.18 25.92
CA ILE A 24 8.15 14.07 25.58
C ILE A 24 8.93 14.39 26.85
N SER A 25 9.69 13.45 27.37
CA SER A 25 10.81 13.75 28.27
C SER A 25 11.66 12.51 28.52
N LEU A 26 12.45 12.14 27.55
CA LEU A 26 13.63 11.32 27.81
C LEU A 26 14.69 11.58 26.72
N ASP A 27 15.27 12.79 26.72
CA ASP A 27 16.55 13.07 26.13
C ASP A 27 17.10 14.39 26.68
N GLU A 28 17.70 14.31 27.84
CA GLU A 28 18.69 15.29 28.25
C GLU A 28 19.67 14.62 29.23
N ASP A 29 20.76 14.14 28.73
CA ASP A 29 22.13 14.42 29.16
C ASP A 29 23.14 13.51 28.45
N GLY A 30 24.13 14.08 27.84
CA GLY A 30 25.27 13.33 27.28
C GLY A 30 26.08 14.09 26.24
N SER A 31 26.63 15.24 26.63
CA SER A 31 27.65 15.92 25.82
C SER A 31 28.82 15.02 25.46
N GLN A 32 29.07 14.81 24.15
CA GLN A 32 30.43 14.74 23.64
C GLN A 32 30.52 15.20 22.19
N LYS A 33 31.29 16.25 22.00
CA LYS A 33 31.73 16.80 20.73
C LYS A 33 32.61 15.79 19.99
N THR A 34 32.28 15.49 18.75
CA THR A 34 33.29 15.28 17.71
C THR A 34 32.76 15.81 16.39
N SER A 35 33.54 16.71 15.80
CA SER A 35 33.31 17.28 14.49
C SER A 35 33.50 16.23 13.40
N GLY A 36 32.62 16.20 12.43
CA GLY A 36 32.72 15.42 11.20
C GLY A 36 31.48 15.63 10.38
N GLU A 37 31.57 16.49 9.38
CA GLU A 37 30.54 16.62 8.34
C GLU A 37 30.40 15.28 7.63
N GLU A 38 29.28 14.60 7.80
CA GLU A 38 28.79 13.63 6.85
C GLU A 38 27.30 13.86 6.62
N LYS A 39 27.05 14.33 5.42
CA LYS A 39 25.75 14.44 4.80
C LYS A 39 25.21 13.03 4.62
N ALA A 40 24.57 12.47 5.61
CA ALA A 40 23.87 11.19 5.49
C ALA A 40 22.63 11.41 4.63
N GLU A 41 22.70 10.94 3.40
CA GLU A 41 21.54 10.81 2.51
C GLU A 41 20.54 9.84 3.14
N ILE A 42 19.32 10.32 3.37
CA ILE A 42 18.21 9.57 3.98
C ILE A 42 17.76 8.36 3.11
N GLY A 43 18.45 8.08 2.01
CA GLY A 43 18.21 6.95 1.13
C GLY A 43 19.00 5.67 1.45
N GLU A 44 20.04 5.72 2.27
CA GLU A 44 20.96 4.59 2.44
C GLU A 44 20.64 3.67 3.64
N ALA A 45 19.83 4.13 4.57
CA ALA A 45 19.44 3.33 5.74
C ALA A 45 18.44 2.21 5.46
N VAL A 46 17.79 2.20 4.28
CA VAL A 46 16.82 1.17 3.89
C VAL A 46 17.47 -0.04 3.22
N LEU A 47 18.73 0.10 2.78
CA LEU A 47 19.46 -0.97 2.07
C LEU A 47 20.29 -1.89 2.99
N ALA A 48 20.41 -1.58 4.26
CA ALA A 48 21.27 -2.35 5.19
C ALA A 48 20.54 -3.55 5.87
N SER A 49 19.24 -3.76 5.61
CA SER A 49 18.49 -4.90 6.16
C SER A 49 18.13 -5.97 5.13
N THR A 50 18.79 -6.01 3.98
CA THR A 50 18.55 -6.97 2.88
C THR A 50 19.17 -8.35 3.11
N GLN A 51 19.02 -8.91 4.30
CA GLN A 51 19.21 -10.36 4.54
C GLN A 51 17.94 -11.06 5.01
N ALA A 52 16.78 -10.47 4.81
CA ALA A 52 15.51 -11.16 4.98
C ALA A 52 15.05 -11.62 3.59
N GLY A 53 14.87 -12.94 3.41
CA GLY A 53 14.63 -13.58 2.12
C GLY A 53 13.49 -13.00 1.26
N GLY A 54 13.23 -13.58 0.10
CA GLY A 54 12.33 -13.08 -0.95
C GLY A 54 10.99 -12.48 -0.51
N GLU A 55 10.45 -12.91 0.62
CA GLU A 55 9.24 -12.37 1.25
C GLU A 55 9.39 -10.88 1.64
N SER A 56 10.57 -10.47 2.12
CA SER A 56 10.86 -9.06 2.45
C SER A 56 10.94 -8.19 1.19
N ILE A 57 11.46 -8.71 0.09
CA ILE A 57 11.55 -7.98 -1.18
C ILE A 57 10.15 -7.74 -1.75
N LEU A 58 9.28 -8.75 -1.70
CA LEU A 58 7.90 -8.64 -2.19
C LEU A 58 7.06 -7.72 -1.31
N ALA A 59 7.24 -7.77 0.01
CA ALA A 59 6.59 -6.84 0.93
C ALA A 59 7.05 -5.39 0.67
N ALA A 60 8.35 -5.18 0.45
CA ALA A 60 8.89 -3.88 0.07
C ALA A 60 8.34 -3.38 -1.28
N ALA A 61 8.19 -4.27 -2.27
CA ALA A 61 7.60 -3.94 -3.57
C ALA A 61 6.12 -3.53 -3.44
N LYS A 62 5.33 -4.25 -2.62
CA LYS A 62 3.94 -3.87 -2.30
C LYS A 62 3.88 -2.49 -1.65
N LEU A 63 4.71 -2.25 -0.65
CA LEU A 63 4.77 -0.95 0.04
C LEU A 63 5.14 0.20 -0.90
N ASN A 64 6.17 0.01 -1.72
CA ASN A 64 6.59 1.01 -2.70
C ASN A 64 5.47 1.31 -3.71
N ARG A 65 4.79 0.29 -4.23
CA ARG A 65 3.63 0.45 -5.11
C ARG A 65 2.54 1.31 -4.46
N GLU A 66 2.19 1.04 -3.20
CA GLU A 66 1.19 1.81 -2.47
C GLU A 66 1.62 3.26 -2.21
N GLN A 67 2.90 3.49 -1.90
CA GLN A 67 3.44 4.85 -1.73
C GLN A 67 3.37 5.67 -3.02
N VAL A 68 3.79 5.08 -4.16
CA VAL A 68 3.70 5.73 -5.47
C VAL A 68 2.24 6.03 -5.82
N ARG A 69 1.35 5.10 -5.57
CA ARG A 69 -0.10 5.26 -5.81
C ARG A 69 -0.72 6.35 -4.95
N ALA A 70 -0.37 6.37 -3.66
CA ALA A 70 -0.86 7.39 -2.74
C ALA A 70 -0.44 8.79 -3.20
N LYS A 71 0.84 8.96 -3.59
CA LYS A 71 1.35 10.21 -4.13
C LYS A 71 0.66 10.63 -5.43
N SER A 72 0.51 9.73 -6.38
CA SER A 72 -0.19 10.04 -7.63
C SER A 72 -1.65 10.41 -7.40
N ARG A 73 -2.32 9.76 -6.46
CA ARG A 73 -3.69 10.13 -6.06
C ARG A 73 -3.75 11.52 -5.46
N GLU A 74 -2.81 11.88 -4.60
CA GLU A 74 -2.72 13.21 -3.99
C GLU A 74 -2.55 14.29 -5.04
N GLU A 75 -1.63 14.11 -5.98
CA GLU A 75 -1.40 15.02 -7.12
C GLU A 75 -2.67 15.19 -7.99
N LEU A 76 -3.39 14.11 -8.28
CA LEU A 76 -4.64 14.17 -9.05
C LEU A 76 -5.75 14.89 -8.27
N LEU A 77 -5.86 14.67 -6.97
CA LEU A 77 -6.82 15.37 -6.11
C LEU A 77 -6.50 16.88 -6.02
N GLU A 78 -5.24 17.26 -6.00
CA GLU A 78 -4.83 18.66 -6.06
C GLU A 78 -5.29 19.32 -7.36
N VAL A 79 -5.12 18.66 -8.52
CA VAL A 79 -5.64 19.12 -9.81
C VAL A 79 -7.16 19.29 -9.77
N MET A 80 -7.88 18.32 -9.22
CA MET A 80 -9.35 18.39 -9.10
C MET A 80 -9.84 19.54 -8.23
N ASN A 81 -9.12 19.87 -7.15
CA ASN A 81 -9.46 20.92 -6.20
C ASN A 81 -8.97 22.31 -6.61
N SER A 82 -8.07 22.40 -7.59
CA SER A 82 -7.51 23.68 -8.06
C SER A 82 -8.56 24.54 -8.75
N ALA A 83 -8.68 25.82 -8.34
CA ALA A 83 -9.58 26.77 -8.99
C ALA A 83 -9.06 27.25 -10.36
N SER A 84 -7.76 27.11 -10.63
CA SER A 84 -7.11 27.57 -11.85
C SER A 84 -7.12 26.55 -12.99
N VAL A 85 -7.56 25.33 -12.74
CA VAL A 85 -7.59 24.23 -13.70
C VAL A 85 -8.94 24.15 -14.39
N GLU A 86 -8.95 23.95 -15.69
CA GLU A 86 -10.17 23.82 -16.48
C GLU A 86 -10.96 22.57 -16.14
N GLN A 87 -12.29 22.61 -16.37
CA GLN A 87 -13.19 21.50 -16.03
C GLN A 87 -12.84 20.19 -16.75
N GLU A 88 -12.36 20.26 -17.97
CA GLU A 88 -11.94 19.08 -18.73
C GLU A 88 -10.76 18.35 -18.06
N GLN A 89 -9.79 19.10 -17.57
CA GLN A 89 -8.64 18.53 -16.85
C GLN A 89 -9.05 17.93 -15.50
N LYS A 90 -10.00 18.56 -14.79
CA LYS A 90 -10.57 18.00 -13.56
C LYS A 90 -11.29 16.68 -13.79
N ASN A 91 -12.07 16.60 -14.87
CA ASN A 91 -12.76 15.38 -15.26
C ASN A 91 -11.76 14.26 -15.63
N SER A 92 -10.68 14.62 -16.33
CA SER A 92 -9.61 13.68 -16.65
C SER A 92 -8.90 13.16 -15.39
N ALA A 93 -8.60 14.05 -14.43
CA ALA A 93 -8.01 13.66 -13.15
C ALA A 93 -8.95 12.74 -12.34
N ALA A 94 -10.26 13.03 -12.32
CA ALA A 94 -11.26 12.18 -11.67
C ALA A 94 -11.28 10.76 -12.29
N SER A 95 -11.32 10.67 -13.63
CA SER A 95 -11.25 9.38 -14.33
C SER A 95 -9.95 8.62 -14.07
N ALA A 96 -8.83 9.33 -13.90
CA ALA A 96 -7.56 8.71 -13.56
C ALA A 96 -7.58 8.11 -12.14
N VAL A 97 -8.16 8.81 -11.17
CA VAL A 97 -8.34 8.28 -9.79
C VAL A 97 -9.23 7.05 -9.78
N GLU A 98 -10.35 7.08 -10.53
CA GLU A 98 -11.27 5.93 -10.66
C GLU A 98 -10.55 4.72 -11.28
N LYS A 99 -9.81 4.91 -12.37
CA LYS A 99 -9.02 3.85 -13.00
C LYS A 99 -7.95 3.28 -12.07
N MET A 100 -7.29 4.11 -11.26
CA MET A 100 -6.32 3.64 -10.27
C MET A 100 -6.97 2.76 -9.20
N ALA A 101 -8.17 3.12 -8.73
CA ALA A 101 -8.92 2.32 -7.77
C ALA A 101 -9.33 0.96 -8.37
N GLU A 102 -9.85 0.96 -9.60
CA GLU A 102 -10.22 -0.27 -10.32
C GLU A 102 -9.03 -1.22 -10.51
N ILE A 103 -7.86 -0.69 -10.90
CA ILE A 103 -6.63 -1.48 -11.01
C ILE A 103 -6.25 -2.08 -9.66
N ALA A 104 -6.27 -1.28 -8.59
CA ALA A 104 -5.92 -1.75 -7.25
C ALA A 104 -6.83 -2.89 -6.77
N GLU A 105 -8.14 -2.80 -7.04
CA GLU A 105 -9.11 -3.85 -6.72
C GLU A 105 -8.83 -5.14 -7.49
N ARG A 106 -8.52 -5.05 -8.78
CA ARG A 106 -8.21 -6.21 -9.64
C ARG A 106 -6.93 -6.91 -9.18
N GLU A 107 -5.88 -6.14 -8.87
CA GLU A 107 -4.61 -6.65 -8.33
C GLU A 107 -4.83 -7.36 -6.99
N ALA A 108 -5.50 -6.71 -6.04
CA ALA A 108 -5.79 -7.28 -4.73
C ALA A 108 -6.63 -8.57 -4.83
N ALA A 109 -7.63 -8.60 -5.72
CA ALA A 109 -8.45 -9.78 -5.95
C ALA A 109 -7.67 -10.95 -6.57
N ALA A 110 -6.69 -10.66 -7.44
CA ALA A 110 -5.81 -11.68 -8.00
C ALA A 110 -4.82 -12.19 -6.94
N GLU A 111 -4.15 -11.30 -6.20
CA GLU A 111 -3.23 -11.66 -5.12
C GLU A 111 -3.91 -12.53 -4.06
N LEU A 112 -5.09 -12.13 -3.57
CA LEU A 112 -5.86 -12.89 -2.58
C LEU A 112 -6.16 -14.32 -3.05
N LEU A 113 -6.52 -14.49 -4.34
CA LEU A 113 -6.83 -15.81 -4.86
C LEU A 113 -5.58 -16.67 -5.10
N LEU A 114 -4.46 -16.05 -5.47
CA LEU A 114 -3.16 -16.71 -5.56
C LEU A 114 -2.70 -17.19 -4.18
N GLU A 115 -2.78 -16.35 -3.15
CA GLU A 115 -2.46 -16.71 -1.77
C GLU A 115 -3.34 -17.85 -1.25
N ALA A 116 -4.65 -17.82 -1.55
CA ALA A 116 -5.58 -18.90 -1.20
C ALA A 116 -5.28 -20.23 -1.93
N LYS A 117 -4.48 -20.19 -3.00
CA LYS A 117 -4.00 -21.39 -3.72
C LYS A 117 -2.61 -21.85 -3.28
N GLY A 118 -2.01 -21.16 -2.29
CA GLY A 118 -0.72 -21.51 -1.70
C GLY A 118 0.48 -20.78 -2.33
N TYR A 119 0.23 -19.76 -3.17
CA TYR A 119 1.27 -18.88 -3.69
C TYR A 119 1.46 -17.68 -2.73
N GLU A 120 2.04 -17.95 -1.57
CA GLU A 120 2.25 -16.95 -0.53
C GLU A 120 3.21 -15.85 -0.97
N GLY A 121 2.94 -14.62 -0.54
CA GLY A 121 3.78 -13.48 -0.80
C GLY A 121 3.83 -13.04 -2.27
N CYS A 122 2.85 -13.41 -3.11
CA CYS A 122 2.79 -12.99 -4.50
C CYS A 122 2.49 -11.48 -4.63
N VAL A 123 2.95 -10.90 -5.74
CA VAL A 123 2.66 -9.50 -6.12
C VAL A 123 2.13 -9.48 -7.54
N VAL A 124 0.97 -8.86 -7.75
CA VAL A 124 0.40 -8.62 -9.07
C VAL A 124 0.43 -7.12 -9.35
N SER A 125 1.02 -6.72 -10.45
CA SER A 125 1.08 -5.32 -10.89
C SER A 125 0.48 -5.18 -12.28
N ILE A 126 -0.46 -4.26 -12.45
CA ILE A 126 -1.14 -4.01 -13.72
C ILE A 126 -0.74 -2.64 -14.25
N ALA A 127 -0.23 -2.60 -15.47
CA ALA A 127 0.07 -1.37 -16.20
C ALA A 127 -0.25 -1.57 -17.70
N ASP A 128 -0.93 -0.61 -18.29
CA ASP A 128 -1.22 -0.58 -19.75
C ASP A 128 -1.73 -1.90 -20.34
N GLU A 129 -2.71 -2.52 -19.66
CA GLU A 129 -3.32 -3.80 -20.05
C GLU A 129 -2.37 -5.01 -20.01
N LYS A 130 -1.26 -4.89 -19.32
CA LYS A 130 -0.32 -5.98 -19.00
C LYS A 130 -0.32 -6.25 -17.51
N ALA A 131 -0.09 -7.50 -17.13
CA ALA A 131 0.06 -7.90 -15.75
C ALA A 131 1.42 -8.58 -15.52
N ASP A 132 2.19 -8.05 -14.60
CA ASP A 132 3.40 -8.67 -14.09
C ASP A 132 3.08 -9.34 -12.75
N VAL A 133 3.36 -10.63 -12.66
CA VAL A 133 3.07 -11.47 -11.49
C VAL A 133 4.38 -12.01 -10.93
N VAL A 134 4.77 -11.54 -9.76
CA VAL A 134 5.95 -12.05 -9.06
C VAL A 134 5.50 -13.05 -8.00
N ILE A 135 6.05 -14.25 -8.06
CA ILE A 135 5.72 -15.36 -7.16
C ILE A 135 6.93 -15.69 -6.30
N ASN A 136 6.72 -15.85 -5.02
CA ASN A 136 7.76 -16.29 -4.08
C ASN A 136 8.04 -17.79 -4.23
N ALA A 137 8.75 -18.15 -5.30
CA ALA A 137 9.16 -19.51 -5.61
C ALA A 137 10.46 -19.50 -6.39
N SER A 138 11.31 -20.49 -6.17
CA SER A 138 12.57 -20.65 -6.92
C SER A 138 12.34 -21.15 -8.36
N SER A 139 11.27 -21.88 -8.58
CA SER A 139 10.86 -22.37 -9.90
C SER A 139 9.36 -22.64 -9.93
N LEU A 140 8.78 -22.58 -11.10
CA LEU A 140 7.37 -22.90 -11.35
C LEU A 140 7.30 -23.92 -12.49
N ASP A 141 6.58 -25.01 -12.26
CA ASP A 141 6.27 -25.97 -13.32
C ASP A 141 5.16 -25.42 -14.24
N ASP A 142 4.95 -26.08 -15.37
CA ASP A 142 3.97 -25.65 -16.37
C ASP A 142 2.53 -25.65 -15.82
N ALA A 143 2.21 -26.58 -14.92
CA ALA A 143 0.89 -26.66 -14.31
C ALA A 143 0.63 -25.48 -13.38
N SER A 144 1.61 -25.12 -12.55
CA SER A 144 1.56 -23.94 -11.69
C SER A 144 1.46 -22.65 -12.50
N ARG A 145 2.26 -22.53 -13.57
CA ARG A 145 2.18 -21.37 -14.47
C ARG A 145 0.80 -21.22 -15.10
N ALA A 146 0.23 -22.29 -15.61
CA ALA A 146 -1.12 -22.28 -16.19
C ALA A 146 -2.19 -21.93 -15.15
N GLN A 147 -2.05 -22.40 -13.91
CA GLN A 147 -2.96 -22.07 -12.82
C GLN A 147 -2.89 -20.59 -12.44
N ILE A 148 -1.68 -20.02 -12.33
CA ILE A 148 -1.46 -18.61 -12.02
C ILE A 148 -2.05 -17.74 -13.13
N GLU A 149 -1.76 -18.07 -14.40
CA GLU A 149 -2.29 -17.35 -15.56
C GLU A 149 -3.82 -17.35 -15.59
N ASP A 150 -4.47 -18.50 -15.35
CA ASP A 150 -5.92 -18.61 -15.31
C ASP A 150 -6.53 -17.74 -14.20
N ILE A 151 -5.93 -17.71 -13.02
CA ILE A 151 -6.38 -16.88 -11.90
C ILE A 151 -6.28 -15.40 -12.26
N VAL A 152 -5.12 -14.96 -12.72
CA VAL A 152 -4.87 -13.56 -13.07
C VAL A 152 -5.80 -13.13 -14.20
N LYS A 153 -5.89 -13.89 -15.28
CA LYS A 153 -6.80 -13.62 -16.40
C LYS A 153 -8.25 -13.44 -15.95
N ARG A 154 -8.76 -14.33 -15.09
CA ARG A 154 -10.14 -14.24 -14.58
C ARG A 154 -10.39 -13.04 -13.67
N LYS A 155 -9.39 -12.62 -12.89
CA LYS A 155 -9.54 -11.52 -11.93
C LYS A 155 -9.27 -10.16 -12.54
N THR A 156 -8.36 -10.10 -13.48
CA THR A 156 -7.94 -8.83 -14.10
C THR A 156 -8.60 -8.55 -15.45
N GLY A 157 -9.09 -9.59 -16.15
CA GLY A 157 -9.57 -9.51 -17.51
C GLY A 157 -8.46 -9.40 -18.57
N ILE A 158 -7.19 -9.46 -18.16
CA ILE A 158 -6.04 -9.36 -19.05
C ILE A 158 -5.83 -10.68 -19.78
N SER A 159 -5.55 -10.63 -21.10
CA SER A 159 -5.23 -11.80 -21.90
C SER A 159 -3.94 -12.47 -21.43
N GLY A 160 -3.88 -13.82 -21.51
CA GLY A 160 -2.71 -14.59 -21.07
C GLY A 160 -1.40 -14.18 -21.75
N GLU A 161 -1.44 -13.77 -23.01
CA GLU A 161 -0.27 -13.23 -23.75
C GLU A 161 0.32 -11.95 -23.15
N ASN A 162 -0.47 -11.23 -22.35
CA ASN A 162 -0.09 -9.99 -21.67
C ASN A 162 0.20 -10.22 -20.17
N ILE A 163 0.27 -11.48 -19.73
CA ILE A 163 0.61 -11.85 -18.35
C ILE A 163 2.03 -12.41 -18.32
N VAL A 164 2.90 -11.78 -17.55
CA VAL A 164 4.28 -12.21 -17.33
C VAL A 164 4.39 -12.75 -15.91
N ILE A 165 4.85 -14.01 -15.78
CA ILE A 165 5.01 -14.68 -14.47
C ILE A 165 6.49 -14.81 -14.19
N ILE A 166 6.94 -14.19 -13.10
CA ILE A 166 8.34 -14.11 -12.67
C ILE A 166 8.47 -14.82 -11.32
N PRO A 167 9.20 -15.95 -11.24
CA PRO A 167 9.59 -16.50 -9.96
C PRO A 167 10.63 -15.59 -9.31
N SER A 168 10.45 -15.23 -8.05
CA SER A 168 11.49 -14.56 -7.28
C SER A 168 12.43 -15.63 -6.76
N GLU A 169 13.68 -15.64 -7.22
CA GLU A 169 14.71 -16.50 -6.64
C GLU A 169 14.84 -16.19 -5.14
N GLN A 170 14.40 -17.15 -4.32
CA GLN A 170 14.90 -17.18 -2.96
C GLN A 170 16.39 -17.48 -3.07
N ALA A 171 17.22 -16.57 -2.62
CA ALA A 171 18.63 -16.89 -2.39
C ALA A 171 18.66 -18.10 -1.45
N ALA A 172 18.99 -19.25 -2.02
CA ALA A 172 19.22 -20.44 -1.23
C ALA A 172 20.39 -20.14 -0.27
N ASN A 173 20.07 -20.16 0.99
CA ASN A 173 21.05 -20.01 2.07
C ASN A 173 21.70 -21.37 2.33
#